data_cc95d30753121f4f3c5e59a02d135752
#
_entry.id   cc95d30753121f4f3c5e59a02d135752
#
_cell.length_a   1.000
_cell.length_b   1.000
_cell.length_c   1.000
_cell.angle_alpha   90.00
_cell.angle_beta   90.00
_cell.angle_gamma   90.00
#
_symmetry.space_group_name_H-M   'P 1'
#
loop_
_entity.id
_entity.type
_entity.pdbx_description
1 polymer ?
#
loop_
_entity_poly.entity_id
_entity_poly.type
_entity_poly.pdbx_seq_one_letter_code
_entity_poly.pdbx_strand_id
1 'polypeptide(L)'
;MADQFFEDSAQPAPNDNVGEFSVSEISQAVKRTLEGAFGRVRIRGEVGRPNYHGSGHLYFTLKDADAAMDAVAWRGTANKLSLRLEEGMEVIATGKVSAYPKSSR
;
A
#
# COMPACT_ATOMS: atom_id res chain seq x y z
N MET A 1 -0.17 -1.95 -3.14
CA MET A 1 -0.22 -0.52 -3.00
C MET A 1 -1.15 0.13 -4.00
N ALA A 2 -1.88 1.12 -3.56
CA ALA A 2 -2.79 1.79 -4.46
C ALA A 2 -2.03 2.68 -5.42
N ASP A 3 -2.34 2.57 -6.68
CA ASP A 3 -1.77 3.46 -7.67
C ASP A 3 -2.56 4.74 -7.70
N GLN A 4 -1.86 5.83 -7.86
CA GLN A 4 -2.50 7.11 -8.04
C GLN A 4 -2.70 7.32 -9.53
N PHE A 5 -3.93 7.57 -9.88
CA PHE A 5 -4.36 7.47 -11.24
C PHE A 5 -5.12 8.74 -11.61
N PHE A 6 -4.77 9.32 -12.75
CA PHE A 6 -5.38 10.55 -13.20
C PHE A 6 -6.01 10.31 -14.56
N GLU A 7 -7.34 10.35 -14.62
CA GLU A 7 -8.08 10.01 -15.82
C GLU A 7 -8.47 11.18 -16.67
N ASP A 8 -8.36 12.38 -16.12
CA ASP A 8 -8.86 13.56 -16.81
C ASP A 8 -7.80 14.08 -17.76
N SER A 9 -7.62 15.35 -17.82
CA SER A 9 -6.71 15.94 -18.79
C SER A 9 -5.53 16.58 -18.08
N ALA A 10 -4.45 16.74 -18.81
CA ALA A 10 -3.30 17.47 -18.34
C ALA A 10 -3.08 18.65 -19.23
N GLN A 11 -2.69 19.75 -18.64
CA GLN A 11 -2.47 20.98 -19.40
C GLN A 11 -1.34 21.77 -18.73
N PRO A 12 -0.75 22.70 -19.45
CA PRO A 12 0.33 23.50 -18.84
C PRO A 12 -0.19 24.23 -17.61
N ALA A 13 0.65 24.30 -16.60
CA ALA A 13 0.25 24.90 -15.33
C ALA A 13 0.01 26.39 -15.51
N PRO A 14 -1.16 26.88 -15.10
CA PRO A 14 -1.41 28.31 -15.12
C PRO A 14 -0.66 29.00 -14.01
N ASN A 15 -0.69 30.29 -14.02
CA ASN A 15 0.04 31.09 -13.06
C ASN A 15 -0.81 31.52 -11.89
N ASP A 16 -1.85 30.77 -11.57
CA ASP A 16 -2.65 31.09 -10.39
C ASP A 16 -2.55 29.95 -9.41
N ASN A 17 -2.92 30.21 -8.17
CA ASN A 17 -2.74 29.26 -7.10
C ASN A 17 -4.02 28.75 -6.51
N VAL A 18 -5.13 28.99 -7.17
CA VAL A 18 -6.43 28.70 -6.57
C VAL A 18 -6.71 27.20 -6.69
N GLY A 19 -6.87 26.56 -5.54
CA GLY A 19 -7.34 25.18 -5.50
C GLY A 19 -6.40 24.13 -6.02
N GLU A 20 -5.13 24.45 -6.10
CA GLU A 20 -4.17 23.50 -6.64
C GLU A 20 -3.45 22.74 -5.54
N PHE A 21 -3.11 21.50 -5.85
CA PHE A 21 -2.21 20.69 -5.02
C PHE A 21 -0.92 20.45 -5.78
N SER A 22 0.18 20.42 -5.06
CA SER A 22 1.36 19.80 -5.63
C SER A 22 1.17 18.28 -5.59
N VAL A 23 2.02 17.58 -6.31
CA VAL A 23 1.97 16.11 -6.26
C VAL A 23 2.18 15.61 -4.84
N SER A 24 3.12 16.20 -4.13
CA SER A 24 3.38 15.80 -2.74
C SER A 24 2.18 16.04 -1.86
N GLU A 25 1.53 17.18 -2.04
CA GLU A 25 0.38 17.53 -1.21
C GLU A 25 -0.77 16.56 -1.41
N ILE A 26 -1.09 16.26 -2.67
CA ILE A 26 -2.18 15.33 -2.92
C ILE A 26 -1.82 13.92 -2.47
N SER A 27 -0.59 13.52 -2.67
CA SER A 27 -0.15 12.20 -2.23
C SER A 27 -0.25 12.05 -0.72
N GLN A 28 0.16 13.08 0.02
CA GLN A 28 0.04 13.06 1.47
C GLN A 28 -1.41 13.08 1.92
N ALA A 29 -2.26 13.81 1.22
CA ALA A 29 -3.68 13.86 1.56
C ALA A 29 -4.32 12.49 1.36
N VAL A 30 -4.00 11.83 0.25
CA VAL A 30 -4.51 10.49 -0.02
C VAL A 30 -4.05 9.53 1.06
N LYS A 31 -2.76 9.59 1.41
CA LYS A 31 -2.21 8.74 2.45
C LYS A 31 -2.95 8.93 3.78
N ARG A 32 -3.13 10.20 4.19
CA ARG A 32 -3.81 10.48 5.45
C ARG A 32 -5.26 10.02 5.43
N THR A 33 -5.93 10.20 4.30
CA THR A 33 -7.32 9.79 4.18
C THR A 33 -7.45 8.27 4.28
N LEU A 34 -6.59 7.55 3.58
CA LEU A 34 -6.61 6.10 3.64
C LEU A 34 -6.32 5.60 5.04
N GLU A 35 -5.31 6.17 5.68
CA GLU A 35 -4.93 5.72 7.01
C GLU A 35 -5.97 6.07 8.05
N GLY A 36 -6.70 7.18 7.85
CA GLY A 36 -7.79 7.52 8.74
C GLY A 36 -9.00 6.63 8.56
N ALA A 37 -9.34 6.31 7.31
CA ALA A 37 -10.51 5.49 7.04
C ALA A 37 -10.25 4.00 7.26
N PHE A 38 -9.03 3.55 6.96
CA PHE A 38 -8.68 2.14 7.01
C PHE A 38 -7.44 1.93 7.86
N GLY A 39 -7.45 2.55 9.05
CA GLY A 39 -6.30 2.49 9.94
C GLY A 39 -6.09 1.14 10.57
N ARG A 40 -7.15 0.33 10.65
CA ARG A 40 -7.02 -1.02 11.14
C ARG A 40 -8.11 -1.87 10.51
N VAL A 41 -7.71 -2.75 9.62
CA VAL A 41 -8.63 -3.62 8.88
C VAL A 41 -8.10 -5.03 8.92
N ARG A 42 -8.97 -5.96 8.67
CA ARG A 42 -8.62 -7.37 8.51
C ARG A 42 -9.00 -7.77 7.11
N ILE A 43 -8.02 -8.28 6.37
CA ILE A 43 -8.21 -8.60 4.96
C ILE A 43 -7.89 -10.07 4.77
N ARG A 44 -8.84 -10.82 4.23
CA ARG A 44 -8.62 -12.21 3.87
C ARG A 44 -8.10 -12.28 2.46
N GLY A 45 -7.06 -13.04 2.25
CA GLY A 45 -6.52 -13.21 0.92
C GLY A 45 -5.52 -14.33 0.86
N GLU A 46 -5.13 -14.63 -0.35
CA GLU A 46 -4.11 -15.63 -0.62
C GLU A 46 -2.76 -14.94 -0.77
N VAL A 47 -1.74 -15.51 -0.13
CA VAL A 47 -0.39 -14.97 -0.20
C VAL A 47 0.22 -15.27 -1.55
N GLY A 48 0.77 -14.24 -2.19
CA GLY A 48 1.53 -14.40 -3.41
C GLY A 48 2.91 -13.80 -3.27
N ARG A 49 3.89 -14.47 -3.82
CA ARG A 49 5.26 -13.96 -3.96
C ARG A 49 5.86 -13.47 -2.65
N PRO A 50 5.85 -14.28 -1.59
CA PRO A 50 6.45 -13.81 -0.35
C PRO A 50 7.96 -13.63 -0.53
N ASN A 51 8.46 -12.49 -0.11
CA ASN A 51 9.86 -12.14 -0.23
C ASN A 51 10.38 -11.68 1.13
N TYR A 52 11.15 -12.55 1.77
CA TYR A 52 11.79 -12.24 3.04
C TYR A 52 13.08 -11.51 2.75
N HIS A 53 12.98 -10.19 2.74
CA HIS A 53 14.09 -9.34 2.36
C HIS A 53 15.20 -9.35 3.39
N GLY A 54 16.43 -9.06 2.95
CA GLY A 54 17.56 -9.02 3.84
C GLY A 54 17.45 -8.00 4.95
N SER A 55 16.62 -6.96 4.75
CA SER A 55 16.38 -5.97 5.78
C SER A 55 15.54 -6.49 6.94
N GLY A 56 14.94 -7.66 6.79
CA GLY A 56 14.03 -8.22 7.77
C GLY A 56 12.58 -7.93 7.49
N HIS A 57 12.28 -7.08 6.51
CA HIS A 57 10.90 -6.83 6.10
C HIS A 57 10.41 -7.96 5.21
N LEU A 58 9.12 -8.23 5.28
CA LEU A 58 8.48 -9.24 4.44
C LEU A 58 7.55 -8.54 3.47
N TYR A 59 7.81 -8.71 2.18
CA TYR A 59 6.97 -8.16 1.12
C TYR A 59 6.19 -9.29 0.47
N PHE A 60 4.91 -9.08 0.24
CA PHE A 60 4.10 -10.11 -0.40
C PHE A 60 2.90 -9.45 -1.06
N THR A 61 2.13 -10.26 -1.77
CA THR A 61 0.88 -9.83 -2.39
C THR A 61 -0.25 -10.55 -1.69
N LEU A 62 -1.35 -9.83 -1.44
CA LEU A 62 -2.61 -10.44 -1.02
C LEU A 62 -3.55 -10.38 -2.18
N LYS A 63 -4.18 -11.51 -2.50
CA LYS A 63 -5.05 -11.56 -3.67
C LYS A 63 -6.26 -12.44 -3.42
N ASP A 64 -7.28 -12.19 -4.22
CA ASP A 64 -8.42 -13.09 -4.32
C ASP A 64 -8.76 -13.24 -5.80
N ALA A 65 -9.95 -13.73 -6.12
CA ALA A 65 -10.30 -14.00 -7.50
C ALA A 65 -10.35 -12.74 -8.35
N ASP A 66 -10.58 -11.60 -7.73
CA ASP A 66 -10.89 -10.38 -8.47
C ASP A 66 -9.86 -9.27 -8.33
N ALA A 67 -8.99 -9.35 -7.34
CA ALA A 67 -8.11 -8.22 -7.05
C ALA A 67 -6.85 -8.68 -6.36
N ALA A 68 -5.85 -7.83 -6.39
CA ALA A 68 -4.59 -8.07 -5.70
C ALA A 68 -4.07 -6.75 -5.16
N MET A 69 -3.36 -6.82 -4.04
CA MET A 69 -2.72 -5.65 -3.48
C MET A 69 -1.39 -6.02 -2.88
N ASP A 70 -0.48 -5.07 -2.89
CA ASP A 70 0.83 -5.26 -2.29
C ASP A 70 0.72 -5.10 -0.78
N ALA A 71 1.50 -5.88 -0.08
CA ALA A 71 1.51 -5.85 1.37
C ALA A 71 2.94 -5.88 1.88
N VAL A 72 3.14 -5.32 3.06
CA VAL A 72 4.43 -5.39 3.70
C VAL A 72 4.23 -5.61 5.20
N ALA A 73 4.99 -6.54 5.73
CA ALA A 73 5.12 -6.70 7.17
C ALA A 73 6.51 -6.17 7.53
N TRP A 74 6.54 -5.07 8.28
CA TRP A 74 7.80 -4.46 8.67
C TRP A 74 8.53 -5.40 9.61
N ARG A 75 9.84 -5.22 9.70
CA ARG A 75 10.71 -6.17 10.39
C ARG A 75 10.20 -6.58 11.77
N GLY A 76 9.74 -5.60 12.56
CA GLY A 76 9.25 -5.93 13.90
C GLY A 76 8.06 -6.86 13.88
N THR A 77 7.14 -6.65 12.94
CA THR A 77 5.98 -7.52 12.78
C THR A 77 6.37 -8.85 12.17
N ALA A 78 7.22 -8.80 11.15
CA ALA A 78 7.62 -10.02 10.46
C ALA A 78 8.29 -11.00 11.43
N ASN A 79 9.10 -10.46 12.35
CA ASN A 79 9.79 -11.29 13.32
C ASN A 79 8.87 -11.93 14.33
N LYS A 80 7.66 -11.41 14.48
CA LYS A 80 6.70 -11.93 15.47
C LYS A 80 5.73 -12.93 14.89
N LEU A 81 5.79 -13.15 13.58
CA LEU A 81 4.87 -14.11 12.98
C LEU A 81 5.19 -15.51 13.46
N SER A 82 4.14 -16.24 13.81
CA SER A 82 4.31 -17.57 14.37
C SER A 82 4.57 -18.61 13.30
N LEU A 83 4.40 -18.24 12.04
CA LEU A 83 4.65 -19.16 10.94
C LEU A 83 5.23 -18.39 9.77
N ARG A 84 5.87 -19.12 8.88
CA ARG A 84 6.45 -18.54 7.69
C ARG A 84 5.40 -18.50 6.59
N LEU A 85 5.21 -17.33 5.98
CA LEU A 85 4.26 -17.21 4.88
C LEU A 85 4.83 -17.86 3.64
N GLU A 86 3.99 -18.61 2.96
CA GLU A 86 4.36 -19.27 1.71
C GLU A 86 3.30 -18.99 0.68
N GLU A 87 3.70 -19.06 -0.57
CA GLU A 87 2.79 -18.81 -1.66
C GLU A 87 1.61 -19.77 -1.60
N GLY A 88 0.42 -19.26 -1.82
CA GLY A 88 -0.78 -20.07 -1.81
C GLY A 88 -1.50 -20.17 -0.49
N MET A 89 -0.88 -19.72 0.60
CA MET A 89 -1.55 -19.76 1.91
C MET A 89 -2.67 -18.75 1.94
N GLU A 90 -3.78 -19.14 2.52
CA GLU A 90 -4.85 -18.19 2.78
C GLU A 90 -4.68 -17.63 4.18
N VAL A 91 -4.69 -16.32 4.31
CA VAL A 91 -4.43 -15.66 5.58
C VAL A 91 -5.45 -14.56 5.80
N ILE A 92 -5.54 -14.13 7.06
CA ILE A 92 -6.23 -12.89 7.40
C ILE A 92 -5.15 -11.94 7.90
N ALA A 93 -4.93 -10.87 7.14
CA ALA A 93 -3.92 -9.88 7.48
C ALA A 93 -4.59 -8.73 8.20
N THR A 94 -4.04 -8.34 9.33
CA THR A 94 -4.52 -7.20 10.09
C THR A 94 -3.52 -6.07 9.95
N GLY A 95 -3.98 -4.91 9.55
CA GLY A 95 -3.09 -3.78 9.38
C GLY A 95 -3.83 -2.57 8.88
N LYS A 96 -3.08 -1.63 8.34
CA LYS A 96 -3.69 -0.42 7.80
C LYS A 96 -3.44 -0.35 6.30
N VAL A 97 -4.36 0.29 5.62
CA VAL A 97 -4.22 0.58 4.19
C VAL A 97 -3.59 1.96 4.07
N SER A 98 -2.59 2.06 3.21
CA SER A 98 -1.88 3.30 3.04
C SER A 98 -1.40 3.42 1.61
N ALA A 99 -1.03 4.62 1.23
CA ALA A 99 -0.38 4.88 -0.04
C ALA A 99 0.92 5.60 0.26
N TYR A 100 1.97 5.21 -0.43
CA TYR A 100 3.26 5.86 -0.24
C TYR A 100 3.45 6.87 -1.35
N PRO A 101 3.68 8.14 -0.99
CA PRO A 101 3.68 9.21 -1.98
C PRO A 101 4.78 9.09 -2.98
N LYS A 102 5.82 8.40 -2.64
CA LYS A 102 6.89 8.34 -3.56
C LYS A 102 7.68 7.09 -3.38
N SER A 103 7.96 6.51 -4.47
CA SER A 103 8.83 5.40 -4.46
C SER A 103 10.23 5.90 -4.68
N SER A 104 11.06 5.70 -3.75
CA SER A 104 12.44 6.07 -3.92
C SER A 104 13.14 4.98 -4.63
N ARG A 105 13.20 5.08 -5.83
CA ARG A 105 13.86 4.04 -6.60
C ARG A 105 15.30 4.32 -6.77
#